data_f82b9770e453ade1c833c4e637203ab3
#
_entry.id   f82b9770e453ade1c833c4e637203ab3
#
_cell.length_a   1.000
_cell.length_b   1.000
_cell.length_c   1.000
_cell.angle_alpha   90.00
_cell.angle_beta   90.00
_cell.angle_gamma   90.00
#
_symmetry.space_group_name_H-M   'P 1'
#
loop_
_entity.id
_entity.type
_entity.pdbx_description
1 polymer ?
#
loop_
_entity_poly.entity_id
_entity_poly.type
_entity_poly.pdbx_seq_one_letter_code
_entity_poly.pdbx_strand_id
1 'polypeptide(L)'
;MVVSLNTKAIYKTKANLFNGGFGYTNGDILIGDRAFEFYNRQNPESYLQIPWEEIKLVRAHVMFKGKFIRAYFIDTNSSKTFQFVSKDSGRTLKVMREFIGNEKIVKT
;
A
#
# COMPACT_ATOMS: atom_id res chain seq x y z
N MET A 1 8.93 20.42 2.14
CA MET A 1 7.57 20.05 1.72
C MET A 1 7.61 18.85 0.79
N VAL A 2 6.81 17.82 1.09
CA VAL A 2 6.75 16.63 0.24
C VAL A 2 5.77 16.86 -0.90
N VAL A 3 6.21 16.54 -2.11
CA VAL A 3 5.38 16.66 -3.30
C VAL A 3 4.94 15.26 -3.73
N SER A 4 3.63 15.08 -3.92
CA SER A 4 3.08 13.81 -4.39
C SER A 4 3.53 13.51 -5.82
N LEU A 5 3.78 12.22 -6.10
CA LEU A 5 4.05 11.77 -7.46
C LEU A 5 2.77 11.76 -8.30
N ASN A 6 1.60 11.68 -7.65
CA ASN A 6 0.32 11.63 -8.34
C ASN A 6 -0.11 13.02 -8.78
N THR A 7 -0.68 13.10 -9.98
CA THR A 7 -1.32 14.32 -10.45
C THR A 7 -2.80 14.32 -10.07
N LYS A 8 -3.36 13.14 -9.81
CA LYS A 8 -4.76 13.00 -9.46
C LYS A 8 -4.90 11.92 -8.37
N ALA A 9 -5.47 12.29 -7.23
CA ALA A 9 -5.76 11.35 -6.15
C ALA A 9 -7.07 10.62 -6.43
N ILE A 10 -7.03 9.30 -6.35
CA ILE A 10 -8.18 8.44 -6.63
C ILE A 10 -8.79 7.91 -5.32
N TYR A 11 -7.92 7.52 -4.36
CA TYR A 11 -8.38 6.88 -3.13
C TYR A 11 -7.44 7.20 -1.98
N LYS A 12 -8.00 7.41 -0.80
CA LYS A 12 -7.23 7.74 0.40
C LYS A 12 -7.79 6.97 1.58
N THR A 13 -6.92 6.39 2.40
CA THR A 13 -7.33 5.64 3.57
C THR A 13 -6.27 5.67 4.65
N LYS A 14 -6.69 5.42 5.88
CA LYS A 14 -5.78 5.29 7.02
C LYS A 14 -5.15 3.91 7.00
N ALA A 15 -3.87 3.84 7.35
CA ALA A 15 -3.14 2.59 7.35
C ALA A 15 -1.99 2.64 8.34
N ASN A 16 -1.45 1.44 8.62
CA ASN A 16 -0.25 1.29 9.41
C ASN A 16 0.81 0.59 8.56
N LEU A 17 2.02 1.11 8.58
CA LEU A 17 3.17 0.47 7.97
C LEU A 17 3.92 -0.29 9.05
N PHE A 18 4.15 -1.58 8.83
CA PHE A 18 4.84 -2.43 9.79
C PHE A 18 6.35 -2.17 9.74
N ASN A 19 6.94 -1.91 10.89
CA ASN A 19 8.37 -1.59 11.04
C ASN A 19 9.15 -2.74 11.69
N GLY A 20 8.75 -3.98 11.48
CA GLY A 20 9.40 -5.13 12.09
C GLY A 20 9.22 -5.12 13.60
N GLY A 21 10.31 -5.36 14.35
CA GLY A 21 10.27 -5.38 15.81
C GLY A 21 9.99 -4.03 16.46
N PHE A 22 9.95 -2.95 15.68
CA PHE A 22 9.73 -1.60 16.20
C PHE A 22 8.25 -1.17 16.15
N GLY A 23 7.34 -2.08 15.80
CA GLY A 23 5.92 -1.79 15.77
C GLY A 23 5.43 -1.24 14.44
N TYR A 24 4.47 -0.32 14.52
CA TYR A 24 3.81 0.23 13.32
C TYR A 24 3.94 1.73 13.27
N THR A 25 4.01 2.26 12.04
CA THR A 25 3.91 3.70 11.79
C THR A 25 2.49 3.99 11.31
N ASN A 26 1.78 4.86 12.03
CA ASN A 26 0.44 5.29 11.63
C ASN A 26 0.53 6.34 10.53
N GLY A 27 -0.28 6.19 9.50
CA GLY A 27 -0.24 7.12 8.41
C GLY A 27 -1.44 7.02 7.50
N ASP A 28 -1.30 7.66 6.35
CA ASP A 28 -2.35 7.69 5.34
C ASP A 28 -1.80 7.19 4.01
N ILE A 29 -2.56 6.30 3.37
CA ILE A 29 -2.27 5.84 2.03
C ILE A 29 -3.00 6.74 1.05
N LEU A 30 -2.29 7.16 0.03
CA LEU A 30 -2.85 7.91 -1.10
C LEU A 30 -2.58 7.13 -2.37
N ILE A 31 -3.64 6.73 -3.06
CA ILE A 31 -3.54 6.04 -4.32
C ILE A 31 -4.00 6.99 -5.42
N GLY A 32 -3.17 7.18 -6.40
CA GLY A 32 -3.47 8.07 -7.50
C GLY A 32 -3.07 7.49 -8.84
N ASP A 33 -3.04 8.35 -9.84
CA ASP A 33 -2.81 7.95 -11.22
C ASP A 33 -1.40 7.43 -11.50
N ARG A 34 -0.42 7.73 -10.65
CA ARG A 34 0.98 7.36 -10.92
C ARG A 34 1.62 6.49 -9.85
N ALA A 35 1.13 6.53 -8.61
CA ALA A 35 1.85 5.88 -7.52
C ALA A 35 0.96 5.50 -6.35
N PHE A 36 1.46 4.54 -5.58
CA PHE A 36 0.99 4.23 -4.24
C PHE A 36 1.86 5.02 -3.28
N GLU A 37 1.24 5.82 -2.41
CA GLU A 37 1.98 6.67 -1.49
C GLU A 37 1.52 6.46 -0.06
N PHE A 38 2.46 6.57 0.88
CA PHE A 38 2.18 6.49 2.31
C PHE A 38 2.87 7.66 3.01
N TYR A 39 2.12 8.37 3.84
CA TYR A 39 2.64 9.51 4.59
C TYR A 39 2.43 9.29 6.07
N ASN A 40 3.51 9.45 6.86
CA ASN A 40 3.47 9.35 8.31
C ASN A 40 2.59 10.50 8.85
N ARG A 41 1.57 10.17 9.64
CA ARG A 41 0.63 11.19 10.13
C ARG A 41 1.27 12.18 11.08
N GLN A 42 2.24 11.73 11.89
CA GLN A 42 2.92 12.61 12.84
C GLN A 42 4.04 13.42 12.20
N ASN A 43 4.61 12.90 11.13
CA ASN A 43 5.72 13.56 10.43
C ASN A 43 5.60 13.31 8.93
N PRO A 44 4.84 14.18 8.21
CA PRO A 44 4.63 14.01 6.77
C PRO A 44 5.90 14.02 5.91
N GLU A 45 7.01 14.50 6.46
CA GLU A 45 8.31 14.44 5.76
C GLU A 45 8.85 13.01 5.72
N SER A 46 8.34 12.13 6.58
CA SER A 46 8.64 10.70 6.52
C SER A 46 7.57 10.04 5.67
N TYR A 47 7.95 9.61 4.47
CA TYR A 47 7.00 9.14 3.49
C TYR A 47 7.57 8.04 2.62
N LEU A 48 6.68 7.36 1.91
CA LEU A 48 7.00 6.33 0.95
C LEU A 48 6.19 6.58 -0.31
N GLN A 49 6.86 6.60 -1.46
CA GLN A 49 6.21 6.79 -2.76
C GLN A 49 6.69 5.68 -3.69
N ILE A 50 5.76 4.86 -4.16
CA ILE A 50 6.07 3.72 -5.03
C ILE A 50 5.31 3.89 -6.34
N PRO A 51 5.98 4.27 -7.43
CA PRO A 51 5.35 4.31 -8.75
C PRO A 51 4.79 2.92 -9.11
N TRP A 52 3.68 2.89 -9.81
CA TRP A 52 3.03 1.61 -10.15
C TRP A 52 3.95 0.67 -10.89
N GLU A 53 4.80 1.18 -11.77
CA GLU A 53 5.73 0.36 -12.56
C GLU A 53 6.83 -0.27 -11.70
N GLU A 54 7.05 0.20 -10.49
CA GLU A 54 8.03 -0.37 -9.57
C GLU A 54 7.45 -1.46 -8.69
N ILE A 55 6.16 -1.68 -8.72
CA ILE A 55 5.52 -2.76 -7.96
C ILE A 55 5.65 -4.06 -8.75
N LYS A 56 6.38 -5.00 -8.17
CA LYS A 56 6.54 -6.33 -8.75
C LYS A 56 5.33 -7.21 -8.45
N LEU A 57 4.87 -7.19 -7.20
CA LEU A 57 3.81 -8.09 -6.73
C LEU A 57 3.19 -7.55 -5.45
N VAL A 58 1.90 -7.74 -5.29
CA VAL A 58 1.19 -7.45 -4.04
C VAL A 58 0.64 -8.77 -3.50
N ARG A 59 1.03 -9.13 -2.28
CA ARG A 59 0.59 -10.38 -1.63
C ARG A 59 -0.39 -10.05 -0.53
N ALA A 60 -1.63 -10.49 -0.67
CA ALA A 60 -2.66 -10.27 0.34
C ALA A 60 -2.73 -11.47 1.27
N HIS A 61 -2.51 -11.25 2.56
CA HIS A 61 -2.65 -12.29 3.57
C HIS A 61 -4.13 -12.37 3.96
N VAL A 62 -4.80 -13.43 3.53
CA VAL A 62 -6.23 -13.60 3.74
C VAL A 62 -6.51 -14.65 4.82
N MET A 63 -7.63 -14.45 5.53
CA MET A 63 -8.09 -15.35 6.57
C MET A 63 -9.59 -15.63 6.36
N PHE A 64 -10.11 -16.59 7.10
CA PHE A 64 -11.53 -16.95 7.06
C PHE A 64 -12.01 -17.26 5.64
N LYS A 65 -11.24 -18.09 4.93
CA LYS A 65 -11.54 -18.52 3.55
C LYS A 65 -11.61 -17.34 2.57
N GLY A 66 -10.72 -16.35 2.78
CA GLY A 66 -10.63 -15.20 1.90
C GLY A 66 -11.59 -14.07 2.21
N LYS A 67 -12.35 -14.17 3.29
CA LYS A 67 -13.32 -13.13 3.66
C LYS A 67 -12.70 -11.94 4.37
N PHE A 68 -11.49 -12.11 4.92
CA PHE A 68 -10.81 -11.07 5.67
C PHE A 68 -9.37 -10.94 5.22
N ILE A 69 -8.94 -9.73 4.94
CA ILE A 69 -7.55 -9.43 4.57
C ILE A 69 -6.88 -8.84 5.79
N ARG A 70 -6.00 -9.64 6.44
CA ARG A 70 -5.30 -9.22 7.64
C ARG A 70 -4.24 -8.18 7.34
N ALA A 71 -3.47 -8.38 6.28
CA ALA A 71 -2.39 -7.50 5.88
C ALA A 71 -2.08 -7.72 4.41
N TYR A 72 -1.32 -6.80 3.82
CA TYR A 72 -0.82 -7.03 2.47
C TYR A 72 0.62 -6.54 2.37
N PHE A 73 1.36 -7.16 1.45
CA PHE A 73 2.77 -6.90 1.25
C PHE A 73 2.97 -6.38 -0.16
N ILE A 74 3.71 -5.29 -0.29
CA ILE A 74 4.06 -4.75 -1.60
C ILE A 74 5.52 -5.07 -1.85
N ASP A 75 5.78 -5.95 -2.82
CA ASP A 75 7.13 -6.30 -3.25
C ASP A 75 7.51 -5.41 -4.42
N THR A 76 8.67 -4.77 -4.33
CA THR A 76 9.14 -3.87 -5.37
C THR A 76 10.21 -4.53 -6.24
N ASN A 77 10.45 -3.94 -7.41
CA ASN A 77 11.49 -4.43 -8.32
C ASN A 77 12.89 -4.30 -7.74
N SER A 78 13.06 -3.44 -6.73
CA SER A 78 14.33 -3.25 -6.02
C SER A 78 14.53 -4.24 -4.87
N SER A 79 13.72 -5.28 -4.78
CA SER A 79 13.78 -6.32 -3.75
C SER A 79 13.42 -5.83 -2.35
N LYS A 80 12.72 -4.72 -2.24
CA LYS A 80 12.18 -4.24 -0.96
C LYS A 80 10.75 -4.68 -0.82
N THR A 81 10.35 -5.00 0.42
CA THR A 81 8.98 -5.40 0.74
C THR A 81 8.44 -4.51 1.83
N PHE A 82 7.23 -4.00 1.64
CA PHE A 82 6.55 -3.16 2.62
C PHE A 82 5.25 -3.83 3.04
N GLN A 83 5.04 -3.93 4.34
CA GLN A 83 3.83 -4.55 4.90
C GLN A 83 2.89 -3.48 5.43
N PHE A 84 1.64 -3.51 4.98
CA PHE A 84 0.62 -2.56 5.40
C PHE A 84 -0.59 -3.26 5.98
N VAL A 85 -1.22 -2.58 6.93
CA VAL A 85 -2.56 -2.92 7.42
C VAL A 85 -3.42 -1.68 7.21
N SER A 86 -4.40 -1.76 6.32
CA SER A 86 -5.29 -0.65 6.01
C SER A 86 -6.63 -0.82 6.68
N LYS A 87 -7.31 0.28 6.95
CA LYS A 87 -8.67 0.25 7.47
C LYS A 87 -9.61 -0.51 6.53
N ASP A 88 -9.46 -0.27 5.23
CA ASP A 88 -10.28 -0.89 4.18
C ASP A 88 -9.38 -1.65 3.21
N SER A 89 -8.73 -2.72 3.70
CA SER A 89 -7.75 -3.45 2.88
C SER A 89 -8.34 -3.99 1.57
N GLY A 90 -9.55 -4.55 1.63
CA GLY A 90 -10.21 -5.08 0.44
C GLY A 90 -10.42 -4.01 -0.62
N ARG A 91 -10.89 -2.86 -0.20
CA ARG A 91 -11.14 -1.74 -1.12
C ARG A 91 -9.83 -1.17 -1.65
N THR A 92 -8.82 -1.06 -0.78
CA THR A 92 -7.49 -0.59 -1.17
C THR A 92 -6.93 -1.47 -2.27
N LEU A 93 -6.98 -2.79 -2.11
CA LEU A 93 -6.48 -3.72 -3.12
C LEU A 93 -7.28 -3.67 -4.41
N LYS A 94 -8.59 -3.45 -4.31
CA LYS A 94 -9.45 -3.34 -5.48
C LYS A 94 -9.07 -2.11 -6.31
N VAL A 95 -8.77 -0.99 -5.67
CA VAL A 95 -8.33 0.22 -6.35
C VAL A 95 -6.95 0.01 -6.97
N MET A 96 -6.02 -0.61 -6.23
CA MET A 96 -4.68 -0.90 -6.76
C MET A 96 -4.73 -1.79 -8.00
N ARG A 97 -5.68 -2.74 -8.03
CA ARG A 97 -5.83 -3.65 -9.17
C ARG A 97 -6.09 -2.92 -10.48
N GLU A 98 -6.74 -1.78 -10.42
CA GLU A 98 -7.02 -0.98 -11.61
C GLU A 98 -5.74 -0.44 -12.26
N PHE A 99 -4.66 -0.33 -11.49
CA PHE A 99 -3.39 0.20 -11.99
C PHE A 99 -2.35 -0.87 -12.29
N ILE A 100 -2.32 -1.96 -11.51
CA ILE A 100 -1.30 -2.98 -11.67
C ILE A 100 -1.80 -4.29 -12.29
N GLY A 101 -3.12 -4.45 -12.39
CA GLY A 101 -3.72 -5.65 -12.97
C GLY A 101 -3.94 -6.77 -11.96
N ASN A 102 -4.74 -7.77 -12.34
CA ASN A 102 -5.09 -8.89 -11.48
C ASN A 102 -3.92 -9.82 -11.20
N GLU A 103 -3.05 -10.02 -12.20
CA GLU A 103 -1.97 -10.98 -12.09
C GLU A 103 -0.89 -10.57 -11.08
N LYS A 104 -0.83 -9.29 -10.71
CA LYS A 104 0.14 -8.82 -9.73
C LYS A 104 -0.39 -8.84 -8.31
N ILE A 105 -1.64 -9.23 -8.09
CA ILE A 105 -2.21 -9.33 -6.75
C ILE A 105 -2.53 -10.80 -6.48
N VAL A 106 -1.83 -11.38 -5.51
CA VAL A 106 -2.01 -12.79 -5.15
C VAL A 106 -2.44 -12.91 -3.69
N LYS A 107 -3.17 -13.97 -3.40
CA LYS A 107 -3.58 -14.29 -2.04
C LYS A 107 -2.63 -15.31 -1.45
N THR A 108 -2.28 -15.13 -0.20
CA THR A 108 -1.39 -16.06 0.52
C THR A 108 -2.02 -16.58 1.79
#